data_e9d6c73655b6d87fc47e8c11e40c36e7
#
_entry.id   e9d6c73655b6d87fc47e8c11e40c36e7
#
_cell.length_a   1.000
_cell.length_b   1.000
_cell.length_c   1.000
_cell.angle_alpha   90.00
_cell.angle_beta   90.00
_cell.angle_gamma   90.00
#
_symmetry.space_group_name_H-M   'P 1'
#
loop_
_entity.id
_entity.type
_entity.pdbx_description
1 polymer ?
#
loop_
_entity_poly.entity_id
_entity_poly.type
_entity_poly.pdbx_seq_one_letter_code
_entity_poly.pdbx_strand_id
1 'polypeptide(L)' 'MKIKLDLESDALYFRISEDTIEESEEISKGLVVDYDASGKVVGIEILNVKEKFKMEDLIGLKIEMPTIANVAA' A
#
# COMPACT_ATOMS: atom_id res chain seq x y z
N MET A 1 -3.33 7.28 5.93
CA MET A 1 -2.67 6.37 4.98
C MET A 1 -1.17 6.64 4.94
N LYS A 2 -0.37 5.61 4.90
CA LYS A 2 1.09 5.72 4.83
C LYS A 2 1.61 4.84 3.70
N ILE A 3 2.56 5.36 2.93
CA ILE A 3 3.21 4.60 1.87
C ILE A 3 4.69 4.52 2.23
N LYS A 4 5.23 3.31 2.24
CA LYS A 4 6.62 3.08 2.59
C LYS A 4 7.30 2.22 1.52
N LEU A 5 8.41 2.69 1.00
CA LEU A 5 9.29 1.90 0.15
C LEU A 5 10.46 1.42 1.00
N ASP A 6 10.58 0.11 1.14
CA ASP A 6 11.66 -0.52 1.85
C ASP A 6 12.62 -1.13 0.83
N LEU A 7 13.75 -0.49 0.62
CA LEU A 7 14.72 -0.93 -0.37
C LEU A 7 15.48 -2.18 0.07
N GLU A 8 15.61 -2.39 1.36
CA GLU A 8 16.31 -3.54 1.89
C GLU A 8 15.52 -4.83 1.66
N SER A 9 14.23 -4.81 1.92
CA SER A 9 13.35 -5.95 1.66
C SER A 9 12.74 -5.94 0.27
N ASP A 10 13.01 -4.90 -0.52
CA ASP A 10 12.48 -4.73 -1.87
C ASP A 10 10.96 -4.80 -1.91
N ALA A 11 10.33 -4.07 -1.00
CA ALA A 11 8.89 -4.08 -0.81
C ALA A 11 8.31 -2.67 -0.77
N LEU A 12 7.12 -2.52 -1.31
CA LEU A 12 6.34 -1.29 -1.26
C LEU A 12 5.09 -1.58 -0.42
N TYR A 13 4.90 -0.81 0.64
CA TYR A 13 3.82 -1.02 1.59
C TYR A 13 2.88 0.16 1.65
N PHE A 14 1.59 -0.12 1.50
CA PHE A 14 0.51 0.85 1.69
C PHE A 14 -0.21 0.52 2.99
N ARG A 15 -0.07 1.35 4.00
CA ARG A 15 -0.83 1.22 5.24
C ARG A 15 -2.07 2.09 5.11
N ILE A 16 -3.21 1.47 4.86
CA ILE A 16 -4.47 2.17 4.58
C ILE A 16 -5.07 2.74 5.86
N SER A 17 -5.07 1.95 6.92
CA SER A 17 -5.55 2.38 8.22
C SER A 17 -4.66 1.86 9.33
N GLU A 18 -4.80 2.40 10.53
CA GLU A 18 -4.01 1.99 11.69
C GLU A 18 -4.69 0.87 12.50
N ASP A 19 -5.75 0.27 11.97
CA ASP A 19 -6.41 -0.86 12.62
C ASP A 19 -5.47 -2.06 12.71
N THR A 20 -5.67 -2.86 13.75
CA THR A 20 -4.84 -4.03 13.97
C THR A 20 -4.99 -5.05 12.84
N ILE A 21 -3.86 -5.55 12.35
CA ILE A 21 -3.88 -6.59 11.33
C ILE A 21 -4.20 -7.93 12.00
N GLU A 22 -5.27 -8.56 11.56
CA GLU A 22 -5.69 -9.88 12.05
C GLU A 22 -5.20 -11.00 11.15
N GLU A 23 -5.29 -10.80 9.85
CA GLU A 23 -4.87 -11.79 8.85
C GLU A 23 -4.14 -11.12 7.70
N SER A 24 -3.23 -11.88 7.08
CA SER A 24 -2.56 -11.47 5.85
C SER A 24 -2.67 -12.59 4.84
N GLU A 25 -2.93 -12.26 3.59
CA GLU A 25 -3.11 -13.23 2.52
C GLU A 25 -2.33 -12.80 1.29
N GLU A 26 -1.54 -13.72 0.73
CA GLU A 26 -0.90 -13.50 -0.56
C GLU A 26 -1.92 -13.84 -1.65
N ILE A 27 -2.58 -12.83 -2.18
CA ILE A 27 -3.67 -13.02 -3.15
C ILE A 27 -3.17 -13.33 -4.55
N SER A 28 -1.91 -13.00 -4.81
CA SER A 28 -1.24 -13.26 -6.06
C SER A 28 0.26 -13.21 -5.76
N LYS A 29 1.09 -13.76 -6.62
CA LYS A 29 2.52 -13.81 -6.36
C LYS A 29 3.09 -12.42 -6.12
N GLY A 30 3.60 -12.22 -4.91
CA GLY A 30 4.20 -10.95 -4.53
C GLY A 30 3.22 -9.84 -4.22
N LEU A 31 1.94 -10.17 -4.00
CA LEU A 31 0.92 -9.20 -3.61
C LEU A 31 0.22 -9.71 -2.36
N VAL A 32 0.50 -9.08 -1.23
CA VAL A 32 -0.04 -9.46 0.08
C VAL A 32 -1.04 -8.41 0.54
N VAL A 33 -2.18 -8.87 1.04
CA VAL A 33 -3.21 -7.99 1.58
C VAL A 33 -3.41 -8.29 3.05
N ASP A 34 -3.42 -7.25 3.87
CA ASP A 34 -3.65 -7.35 5.30
C ASP A 34 -5.08 -6.94 5.64
N TYR A 35 -5.72 -7.73 6.48
CA TYR A 35 -7.11 -7.52 6.89
C TYR A 35 -7.22 -7.33 8.39
N ASP A 36 -8.19 -6.54 8.82
CA ASP A 36 -8.54 -6.43 10.23
C ASP A 36 -9.52 -7.56 10.64
N ALA A 37 -9.94 -7.54 11.90
CA ALA A 37 -10.83 -8.57 12.44
C ALA A 37 -12.21 -8.61 11.74
N SER A 38 -12.62 -7.50 11.14
CA SER A 38 -13.91 -7.42 10.42
C SER A 38 -13.78 -7.80 8.94
N GLY A 39 -12.57 -8.10 8.47
CA GLY A 39 -12.32 -8.43 7.08
C GLY A 39 -12.07 -7.24 6.17
N LYS A 40 -11.90 -6.04 6.73
CA LYS A 40 -11.55 -4.86 5.94
C LYS A 40 -10.07 -4.86 5.60
N VAL A 41 -9.74 -4.40 4.41
CA VAL A 41 -8.35 -4.23 3.99
C VAL A 41 -7.74 -3.05 4.73
N VAL A 42 -6.64 -3.30 5.44
CA VAL A 42 -5.92 -2.29 6.20
C VAL A 42 -4.50 -2.05 5.70
N GLY A 43 -4.01 -2.92 4.84
CA GLY A 43 -2.68 -2.78 4.25
C GLY A 43 -2.52 -3.60 2.99
N ILE A 44 -1.59 -3.17 2.14
CA ILE A 44 -1.24 -3.87 0.91
C ILE A 44 0.28 -3.82 0.77
N GLU A 45 0.90 -4.97 0.52
CA GLU A 45 2.34 -5.06 0.32
C GLU A 45 2.65 -5.64 -1.06
N ILE A 46 3.51 -4.96 -1.79
CA ILE A 46 3.98 -5.41 -3.09
C ILE A 46 5.45 -5.80 -2.94
N LEU A 47 5.77 -7.06 -3.23
CA LEU A 47 7.12 -7.60 -3.15
C LEU A 47 7.83 -7.57 -4.50
N ASN A 48 9.15 -7.66 -4.48
CA ASN A 48 9.98 -7.66 -5.68
C ASN A 48 9.76 -6.40 -6.52
N VAL A 49 9.81 -5.27 -5.83
CA VAL A 49 9.50 -3.97 -6.42
C VAL A 49 10.45 -3.62 -7.57
N LYS A 50 11.75 -3.93 -7.43
CA LYS A 50 12.74 -3.60 -8.46
C LYS A 50 12.50 -4.30 -9.78
N GLU A 51 11.87 -5.47 -9.74
CA GLU A 51 11.52 -6.22 -10.95
C GLU A 51 10.24 -5.70 -11.59
N LYS A 52 9.38 -5.07 -10.80
CA LYS A 52 8.04 -4.66 -11.22
C LYS A 52 7.94 -3.20 -11.63
N PHE A 53 8.78 -2.35 -11.05
CA PHE A 53 8.69 -0.91 -11.22
C PHE A 53 10.05 -0.29 -11.48
N LYS A 54 10.05 0.80 -12.21
CA LYS A 54 11.23 1.66 -12.31
C LYS A 54 11.24 2.56 -11.09
N MET A 55 12.41 2.78 -10.49
CA MET A 55 12.53 3.65 -9.32
C MET A 55 12.01 5.07 -9.60
N GLU A 56 12.26 5.58 -10.80
CA GLU A 56 11.78 6.91 -11.19
C GLU A 56 10.25 7.02 -11.16
N ASP A 57 9.54 5.92 -11.47
CA ASP A 57 8.08 5.90 -11.43
C ASP A 57 7.58 5.96 -9.99
N LEU A 58 8.29 5.29 -9.07
CA LEU A 58 7.95 5.32 -7.66
C LEU A 58 8.20 6.68 -7.03
N ILE A 59 9.32 7.32 -7.39
CA ILE A 59 9.64 8.66 -6.91
C ILE A 59 8.60 9.67 -7.41
N GLY A 60 8.08 9.44 -8.61
CA GLY A 60 7.06 10.29 -9.22
C GLY A 60 5.64 9.97 -8.82
N LEU A 61 5.43 9.19 -7.76
CA LEU A 61 4.09 8.86 -7.30
C LEU A 61 3.26 10.12 -7.08
N LYS A 62 2.09 10.14 -7.69
CA LYS A 62 1.18 11.27 -7.59
C LYS A 62 -0.21 10.78 -7.27
N ILE A 63 -0.85 11.43 -6.31
CA ILE A 63 -2.24 11.17 -5.97
C ILE A 63 -3.08 12.27 -6.61
N GLU A 64 -3.90 11.89 -7.59
CA GLU A 64 -4.83 12.83 -8.19
C GLU A 64 -6.15 12.77 -7.45
N MET A 65 -6.64 13.93 -7.05
CA MET A 65 -7.91 14.04 -6.36
C MET A 65 -8.77 15.06 -7.07
N PRO A 66 -10.07 14.79 -7.23
CA PRO A 66 -10.96 15.81 -7.79
C PRO A 66 -11.03 16.98 -6.81
N THR A 67 -11.33 18.17 -7.34
CA THR A 67 -11.55 19.32 -6.48
C THR A 67 -12.83 19.07 -5.70
N ILE A 68 -12.69 18.89 -4.38
CA ILE A 68 -13.84 18.68 -3.50
C ILE A 68 -13.86 19.85 -2.52
N ALA A 69 -14.87 20.71 -2.70
CA ALA A 69 -14.98 21.94 -1.92
C ALA A 69 -15.16 21.70 -0.42
N ASN A 70 -15.65 20.53 -0.03
CA ASN A 70 -16.01 20.20 1.33
C ASN A 70 -15.33 18.94 1.86
N VAL A 71 -14.09 18.70 1.44
CA VAL A 71 -13.35 17.63 2.08
C VAL A 71 -13.15 18.05 3.53
N ALA A 72 -13.82 17.38 4.43
CA ALA A 72 -13.60 17.59 5.84
C ALA A 72 -12.17 17.21 6.14
N ALA A 73 -11.44 18.15 6.59
CA ALA A 73 -10.07 17.90 7.00
C ALA A 73 -10.07 17.07 8.28
#